data_651d4e4c76fc6cc81bd1a51305dd9777
#
_entry.id   651d4e4c76fc6cc81bd1a51305dd9777
#
_cell.length_a   1.000
_cell.length_b   1.000
_cell.length_c   1.000
_cell.angle_alpha   90.00
_cell.angle_beta   90.00
_cell.angle_gamma   90.00
#
_symmetry.space_group_name_H-M   'P 1'
#
loop_
_entity.id
_entity.type
_entity.pdbx_description
1 polymer ?
#
loop_
_entity_poly.entity_id
_entity_poly.type
_entity_poly.pdbx_seq_one_letter_code
_entity_poly.pdbx_strand_id
1 'polypeptide(L)'
;MKLTIFDLDNTILRGDSDYSWIEFLIEKEIVDVKKYKDKNAYFFNQYNQGTLDIYEYSSFAIGSFIEIGKEKISIIFEEYLSSVIEPMINVYALRLIHEHCENNDELLLASATNKILVDIIAKRLEFKNVIATIPETVDGELTGRIIKPAALGEGKLKLVREWMHENNFVNFDGTTFYSDSIH
;
A
#
# COMPACT_ATOMS: atom_id res chain seq x y z
N MET A 1 12.19 -7.22 -22.37
CA MET A 1 11.53 -6.52 -21.27
C MET A 1 11.19 -7.57 -20.22
N LYS A 2 11.72 -7.42 -19.03
CA LYS A 2 11.44 -8.31 -17.91
C LYS A 2 10.46 -7.61 -16.98
N LEU A 3 9.74 -8.38 -16.16
CA LEU A 3 8.89 -7.83 -15.12
C LEU A 3 9.64 -7.81 -13.80
N THR A 4 9.64 -6.68 -13.12
CA THR A 4 10.16 -6.57 -11.76
C THR A 4 9.06 -6.05 -10.84
N ILE A 5 8.74 -6.85 -9.84
CA ILE A 5 7.68 -6.56 -8.87
C ILE A 5 8.33 -6.14 -7.56
N PHE A 6 7.85 -5.06 -6.98
CA PHE A 6 8.26 -4.58 -5.66
C PHE A 6 7.08 -4.61 -4.70
N ASP A 7 7.29 -5.17 -3.52
CA ASP A 7 6.44 -4.90 -2.37
C ASP A 7 6.76 -3.52 -1.80
N LEU A 8 5.82 -2.92 -1.08
CA LEU A 8 5.96 -1.58 -0.53
C LEU A 8 6.48 -1.62 0.91
N ASP A 9 5.64 -2.12 1.82
CA ASP A 9 5.86 -2.09 3.25
C ASP A 9 6.99 -3.04 3.66
N ASN A 10 7.89 -2.58 4.52
CA ASN A 10 9.11 -3.28 4.93
C ASN A 10 10.05 -3.71 3.78
N THR A 11 9.79 -3.26 2.55
CA THR A 11 10.60 -3.52 1.35
C THR A 11 11.13 -2.22 0.76
N ILE A 12 10.30 -1.44 0.06
CA ILE A 12 10.67 -0.09 -0.38
C ILE A 12 10.69 0.86 0.81
N LEU A 13 9.74 0.73 1.72
CA LEU A 13 9.68 1.48 2.96
C LEU A 13 10.29 0.67 4.12
N ARG A 14 10.92 1.37 5.06
CA ARG A 14 11.40 0.80 6.33
C ARG A 14 10.30 0.88 7.39
N GLY A 15 9.17 0.24 7.12
CA GLY A 15 7.99 0.21 7.97
C GLY A 15 6.71 0.01 7.18
N ASP A 16 5.60 0.11 7.87
CA ASP A 16 4.25 -0.13 7.37
C ASP A 16 3.55 1.21 7.10
N SER A 17 3.11 1.43 5.87
CA SER A 17 2.49 2.69 5.43
C SER A 17 1.08 2.88 5.99
N ASP A 18 0.26 1.83 6.09
CA ASP A 18 -1.08 1.94 6.68
C ASP A 18 -1.01 2.21 8.20
N TYR A 19 -0.10 1.51 8.92
CA TYR A 19 0.11 1.74 10.35
C TYR A 19 0.59 3.16 10.62
N SER A 20 1.62 3.62 9.88
CA SER A 20 2.18 4.95 10.06
C SER A 20 1.24 6.07 9.63
N TRP A 21 0.32 5.83 8.68
CA TRP A 21 -0.76 6.76 8.36
C TRP A 21 -1.65 7.03 9.57
N ILE A 22 -2.10 5.99 10.24
CA ILE A 22 -2.95 6.13 11.43
C ILE A 22 -2.17 6.81 12.58
N GLU A 23 -0.90 6.45 12.81
CA GLU A 23 -0.06 7.11 13.81
C GLU A 23 0.12 8.61 13.51
N PHE A 24 0.36 8.96 12.25
CA PHE A 24 0.45 10.36 11.80
C PHE A 24 -0.85 11.14 12.08
N LEU A 25 -2.00 10.55 11.77
CA LEU A 25 -3.30 11.18 12.04
C LEU A 25 -3.56 11.38 13.53
N ILE A 26 -3.14 10.43 14.37
CA ILE A 26 -3.21 10.50 15.83
C ILE A 26 -2.31 11.62 16.34
N GLU A 27 -1.05 11.67 15.90
CA GLU A 27 -0.06 12.67 16.32
C GLU A 27 -0.51 14.09 15.98
N LYS A 28 -1.16 14.26 14.83
CA LYS A 28 -1.70 15.54 14.36
C LYS A 28 -3.10 15.86 14.93
N GLU A 29 -3.67 14.98 15.75
CA GLU A 29 -5.02 15.12 16.29
C GLU A 29 -6.10 15.35 15.20
N ILE A 30 -5.87 14.76 14.00
CA ILE A 30 -6.79 14.87 12.86
C ILE A 30 -8.00 13.94 13.03
N VAL A 31 -7.82 12.83 13.76
CA VAL A 31 -8.86 11.84 14.08
C VAL A 31 -9.03 11.72 15.59
N ASP A 32 -10.09 11.06 16.04
CA ASP A 32 -10.30 10.76 17.48
C ASP A 32 -9.16 9.87 18.00
N VAL A 33 -8.23 10.51 18.73
CA VAL A 33 -7.00 9.89 19.26
C VAL A 33 -7.30 8.61 20.03
N LYS A 34 -8.31 8.64 20.93
CA LYS A 34 -8.65 7.49 21.77
C LYS A 34 -9.19 6.33 20.95
N LYS A 35 -10.07 6.60 20.00
CA LYS A 35 -10.70 5.62 19.12
C LYS A 35 -9.66 4.93 18.22
N TYR A 36 -8.71 5.70 17.65
CA TYR A 36 -7.76 5.17 16.68
C TYR A 36 -6.54 4.51 17.33
N LYS A 37 -6.02 5.05 18.42
CA LYS A 37 -4.81 4.53 19.07
C LYS A 37 -4.93 3.07 19.52
N ASP A 38 -5.99 2.76 20.23
CA ASP A 38 -6.20 1.39 20.77
C ASP A 38 -6.41 0.39 19.62
N LYS A 39 -7.18 0.79 18.58
CA LYS A 39 -7.42 -0.06 17.40
C LYS A 39 -6.19 -0.25 16.54
N ASN A 40 -5.39 0.80 16.33
CA ASN A 40 -4.16 0.69 15.55
C ASN A 40 -3.17 -0.27 16.21
N ALA A 41 -2.98 -0.15 17.51
CA ALA A 41 -2.14 -1.07 18.30
C ALA A 41 -2.68 -2.52 18.27
N TYR A 42 -4.01 -2.69 18.35
CA TYR A 42 -4.66 -4.00 18.25
C TYR A 42 -4.36 -4.67 16.91
N PHE A 43 -4.60 -3.99 15.80
CA PHE A 43 -4.37 -4.55 14.46
C PHE A 43 -2.88 -4.79 14.17
N PHE A 44 -1.99 -3.93 14.64
CA PHE A 44 -0.55 -4.14 14.52
C PHE A 44 -0.10 -5.42 15.25
N ASN A 45 -0.65 -5.68 16.44
CA ASN A 45 -0.39 -6.94 17.15
C ASN A 45 -0.92 -8.16 16.39
N GLN A 46 -2.13 -8.08 15.82
CA GLN A 46 -2.70 -9.14 14.99
C GLN A 46 -1.84 -9.43 13.76
N TYR A 47 -1.34 -8.39 13.10
CA TYR A 47 -0.42 -8.52 11.96
C TYR A 47 0.86 -9.28 12.35
N ASN A 48 1.51 -8.88 13.45
CA ASN A 48 2.74 -9.52 13.96
C ASN A 48 2.52 -10.98 14.38
N GLN A 49 1.31 -11.34 14.78
CA GLN A 49 0.93 -12.71 15.13
C GLN A 49 0.45 -13.55 13.94
N GLY A 50 0.30 -12.95 12.75
CA GLY A 50 -0.26 -13.62 11.57
C GLY A 50 -1.76 -13.95 11.69
N THR A 51 -2.48 -13.25 12.54
CA THR A 51 -3.92 -13.46 12.82
C THR A 51 -4.80 -12.31 12.34
N LEU A 52 -4.23 -11.36 11.58
CA LEU A 52 -4.93 -10.18 11.09
C LEU A 52 -6.08 -10.56 10.15
N ASP A 53 -7.30 -10.12 10.47
CA ASP A 53 -8.38 -10.07 9.50
C ASP A 53 -8.20 -8.82 8.62
N ILE A 54 -7.77 -9.03 7.39
CA ILE A 54 -7.49 -7.95 6.43
C ILE A 54 -8.74 -7.13 6.09
N TYR A 55 -9.94 -7.72 6.16
CA TYR A 55 -11.18 -7.01 5.86
C TYR A 55 -11.56 -6.06 6.99
N GLU A 56 -11.43 -6.50 8.25
CA GLU A 56 -11.65 -5.64 9.42
C GLU A 56 -10.64 -4.50 9.47
N TYR A 57 -9.37 -4.83 9.24
CA TYR A 57 -8.30 -3.83 9.19
C TYR A 57 -8.51 -2.80 8.09
N SER A 58 -8.82 -3.25 6.87
CA SER A 58 -9.09 -2.34 5.75
C SER A 58 -10.27 -1.42 6.05
N SER A 59 -11.33 -1.93 6.67
CA SER A 59 -12.49 -1.13 7.07
C SER A 59 -12.11 -0.05 8.10
N PHE A 60 -11.25 -0.39 9.04
CA PHE A 60 -10.71 0.55 10.01
C PHE A 60 -9.86 1.64 9.34
N ALA A 61 -8.91 1.27 8.49
CA ALA A 61 -8.03 2.19 7.78
C ALA A 61 -8.82 3.13 6.85
N ILE A 62 -9.77 2.59 6.06
CA ILE A 62 -10.65 3.35 5.17
C ILE A 62 -11.52 4.32 5.95
N GLY A 63 -11.95 3.95 7.15
CA GLY A 63 -12.72 4.81 8.05
C GLY A 63 -12.04 6.16 8.32
N SER A 64 -10.71 6.20 8.37
CA SER A 64 -9.95 7.45 8.56
C SER A 64 -10.11 8.42 7.39
N PHE A 65 -10.13 7.93 6.16
CA PHE A 65 -10.34 8.76 4.97
C PHE A 65 -11.76 9.30 4.88
N ILE A 66 -12.76 8.51 5.31
CA ILE A 66 -14.16 8.95 5.40
C ILE A 66 -14.29 10.07 6.43
N GLU A 67 -13.66 9.92 7.61
CA GLU A 67 -13.70 10.89 8.70
C GLU A 67 -13.03 12.23 8.31
N ILE A 68 -11.92 12.18 7.60
CA ILE A 68 -11.19 13.37 7.11
C ILE A 68 -11.99 14.10 6.02
N GLY A 69 -12.57 13.35 5.10
CA GLY A 69 -13.31 13.88 3.95
C GLY A 69 -12.43 14.39 2.81
N LYS A 70 -13.02 14.48 1.63
CA LYS A 70 -12.31 14.72 0.34
C LYS A 70 -11.64 16.09 0.26
N GLU A 71 -12.19 17.10 0.92
CA GLU A 71 -11.70 18.49 0.80
C GLU A 71 -10.33 18.71 1.46
N LYS A 72 -10.07 18.00 2.56
CA LYS A 72 -8.85 18.18 3.37
C LYS A 72 -7.75 17.18 3.05
N ILE A 73 -8.11 16.05 2.46
CA ILE A 73 -7.24 14.89 2.35
C ILE A 73 -5.95 15.17 1.55
N SER A 74 -6.03 16.00 0.50
CA SER A 74 -4.88 16.30 -0.37
C SER A 74 -3.76 17.04 0.36
N ILE A 75 -4.10 17.97 1.25
CA ILE A 75 -3.11 18.70 2.05
C ILE A 75 -2.46 17.76 3.06
N ILE A 76 -3.27 16.91 3.70
CA ILE A 76 -2.82 15.92 4.68
C ILE A 76 -1.88 14.89 4.00
N PHE A 77 -2.18 14.47 2.77
CA PHE A 77 -1.32 13.57 2.01
C PHE A 77 0.07 14.14 1.74
N GLU A 78 0.17 15.40 1.32
CA GLU A 78 1.47 16.03 1.06
C GLU A 78 2.30 16.14 2.36
N GLU A 79 1.69 16.46 3.49
CA GLU A 79 2.37 16.48 4.77
C GLU A 79 2.80 15.08 5.20
N TYR A 80 1.93 14.07 5.05
CA TYR A 80 2.25 12.67 5.35
C TYR A 80 3.39 12.15 4.47
N LEU A 81 3.35 12.40 3.15
CA LEU A 81 4.40 11.98 2.24
C LEU A 81 5.75 12.57 2.64
N SER A 82 5.82 13.87 2.90
CA SER A 82 7.08 14.56 3.19
C SER A 82 7.63 14.28 4.59
N SER A 83 6.75 14.16 5.60
CA SER A 83 7.18 14.01 6.99
C SER A 83 7.33 12.56 7.45
N VAL A 84 6.63 11.61 6.82
CA VAL A 84 6.61 10.20 7.23
C VAL A 84 7.16 9.28 6.14
N ILE A 85 6.58 9.30 4.94
CA ILE A 85 6.95 8.34 3.89
C ILE A 85 8.36 8.57 3.35
N GLU A 86 8.72 9.80 3.00
CA GLU A 86 10.07 10.08 2.46
C GLU A 86 11.21 9.67 3.41
N PRO A 87 11.14 9.95 4.72
CA PRO A 87 12.13 9.44 5.68
C PRO A 87 12.18 7.91 5.80
N MET A 88 11.07 7.23 5.51
CA MET A 88 11.00 5.77 5.56
C MET A 88 11.57 5.10 4.30
N ILE A 89 11.80 5.82 3.21
CA ILE A 89 12.27 5.21 1.96
C ILE A 89 13.64 4.57 2.15
N ASN A 90 13.73 3.31 1.73
CA ASN A 90 14.98 2.55 1.73
C ASN A 90 15.83 2.94 0.51
N VAL A 91 16.98 3.57 0.74
CA VAL A 91 17.89 4.02 -0.33
C VAL A 91 18.37 2.86 -1.22
N TYR A 92 18.49 1.65 -0.66
CA TYR A 92 18.88 0.47 -1.45
C TYR A 92 17.75 0.04 -2.39
N ALA A 93 16.50 0.13 -1.94
CA ALA A 93 15.36 -0.14 -2.81
C ALA A 93 15.27 0.89 -3.96
N LEU A 94 15.50 2.18 -3.69
CA LEU A 94 15.56 3.19 -4.75
C LEU A 94 16.63 2.90 -5.79
N ARG A 95 17.80 2.42 -5.36
CA ARG A 95 18.87 2.02 -6.29
C ARG A 95 18.44 0.86 -7.18
N LEU A 96 17.80 -0.16 -6.61
CA LEU A 96 17.28 -1.30 -7.38
C LEU A 96 16.20 -0.86 -8.38
N ILE A 97 15.27 0.00 -7.95
CA ILE A 97 14.25 0.58 -8.83
C ILE A 97 14.92 1.28 -10.02
N HIS A 98 15.93 2.12 -9.77
CA HIS A 98 16.65 2.83 -10.81
C HIS A 98 17.39 1.89 -11.76
N GLU A 99 18.10 0.88 -11.25
CA GLU A 99 18.79 -0.14 -12.05
C GLU A 99 17.84 -0.88 -12.99
N HIS A 100 16.66 -1.26 -12.53
CA HIS A 100 15.64 -1.91 -13.36
C HIS A 100 15.02 -0.94 -14.39
N CYS A 101 14.84 0.33 -14.03
CA CYS A 101 14.42 1.37 -14.99
C CYS A 101 15.45 1.54 -16.12
N GLU A 102 16.75 1.60 -15.80
CA GLU A 102 17.81 1.72 -16.80
C GLU A 102 17.88 0.49 -17.72
N ASN A 103 17.54 -0.69 -17.21
CA ASN A 103 17.45 -1.93 -17.99
C ASN A 103 16.18 -2.02 -18.85
N ASN A 104 15.29 -1.02 -18.79
CA ASN A 104 13.97 -1.02 -19.43
C ASN A 104 13.09 -2.21 -19.00
N ASP A 105 13.19 -2.61 -17.74
CA ASP A 105 12.28 -3.59 -17.15
C ASP A 105 10.94 -2.93 -16.84
N GLU A 106 9.85 -3.70 -16.95
CA GLU A 106 8.52 -3.23 -16.53
C GLU A 106 8.43 -3.34 -15.01
N LEU A 107 8.10 -2.22 -14.35
CA LEU A 107 7.99 -2.16 -12.90
C LEU A 107 6.55 -2.22 -12.44
N LEU A 108 6.29 -3.06 -11.45
CA LEU A 108 4.99 -3.23 -10.79
C LEU A 108 5.16 -3.08 -9.28
N LEU A 109 4.42 -2.15 -8.69
CA LEU A 109 4.29 -2.05 -7.25
C LEU A 109 3.10 -2.89 -6.79
N ALA A 110 3.31 -3.85 -5.88
CA ALA A 110 2.26 -4.74 -5.40
C ALA A 110 2.21 -4.77 -3.87
N SER A 111 1.25 -4.08 -3.26
CA SER A 111 1.12 -3.93 -1.81
C SER A 111 -0.23 -4.41 -1.28
N ALA A 112 -0.25 -4.92 -0.04
CA ALA A 112 -1.47 -5.23 0.69
C ALA A 112 -2.21 -3.98 1.17
N THR A 113 -1.52 -2.87 1.32
CA THR A 113 -2.03 -1.57 1.73
C THR A 113 -3.16 -1.08 0.82
N ASN A 114 -4.04 -0.25 1.35
CA ASN A 114 -5.15 0.30 0.58
C ASN A 114 -4.66 1.19 -0.58
N LYS A 115 -5.36 1.10 -1.70
CA LYS A 115 -4.98 1.78 -2.95
C LYS A 115 -4.89 3.30 -2.82
N ILE A 116 -5.62 3.92 -1.90
CA ILE A 116 -5.60 5.38 -1.68
C ILE A 116 -4.19 5.83 -1.26
N LEU A 117 -3.57 5.14 -0.30
CA LEU A 117 -2.19 5.44 0.13
C LEU A 117 -1.16 4.97 -0.90
N VAL A 118 -1.35 3.76 -1.45
CA VAL A 118 -0.38 3.22 -2.41
C VAL A 118 -0.27 4.12 -3.64
N ASP A 119 -1.36 4.68 -4.15
CA ASP A 119 -1.34 5.54 -5.35
C ASP A 119 -0.53 6.83 -5.13
N ILE A 120 -0.66 7.48 -3.97
CA ILE A 120 0.12 8.70 -3.68
C ILE A 120 1.61 8.38 -3.47
N ILE A 121 1.93 7.25 -2.83
CA ILE A 121 3.30 6.79 -2.65
C ILE A 121 3.90 6.34 -3.98
N ALA A 122 3.18 5.56 -4.78
CA ALA A 122 3.59 5.12 -6.11
C ALA A 122 3.90 6.30 -7.04
N LYS A 123 3.06 7.33 -7.01
CA LYS A 123 3.31 8.56 -7.77
C LYS A 123 4.60 9.26 -7.33
N ARG A 124 4.89 9.29 -6.04
CA ARG A 124 6.14 9.86 -5.49
C ARG A 124 7.37 9.05 -5.89
N LEU A 125 7.22 7.74 -6.04
CA LEU A 125 8.27 6.79 -6.45
C LEU A 125 8.30 6.55 -7.97
N GLU A 126 7.46 7.23 -8.74
CA GLU A 126 7.34 7.15 -10.22
C GLU A 126 6.92 5.77 -10.76
N PHE A 127 6.25 4.95 -9.94
CA PHE A 127 5.64 3.70 -10.42
C PHE A 127 4.40 4.01 -11.27
N LYS A 128 4.33 3.37 -12.45
CA LYS A 128 3.19 3.47 -13.37
C LYS A 128 2.16 2.37 -13.13
N ASN A 129 2.62 1.19 -12.70
CA ASN A 129 1.78 0.02 -12.50
C ASN A 129 1.67 -0.28 -11.00
N VAL A 130 0.45 -0.41 -10.53
CA VAL A 130 0.14 -0.59 -9.11
C VAL A 130 -0.93 -1.64 -8.91
N ILE A 131 -0.65 -2.60 -8.04
CA ILE A 131 -1.63 -3.51 -7.45
C ILE A 131 -1.70 -3.22 -5.96
N ALA A 132 -2.91 -2.97 -5.47
CA ALA A 132 -3.16 -2.66 -4.06
C ALA A 132 -4.57 -3.12 -3.67
N THR A 133 -4.86 -3.14 -2.38
CA THR A 133 -6.21 -3.43 -1.89
C THR A 133 -7.14 -2.27 -2.26
N ILE A 134 -8.19 -2.56 -3.02
CA ILE A 134 -9.07 -1.53 -3.60
C ILE A 134 -10.23 -1.21 -2.65
N PRO A 135 -10.33 0.02 -2.12
CA PRO A 135 -11.51 0.48 -1.39
C PRO A 135 -12.75 0.50 -2.27
N GLU A 136 -13.86 0.01 -1.73
CA GLU A 136 -15.14 0.05 -2.43
C GLU A 136 -15.73 1.47 -2.40
N THR A 137 -16.23 1.91 -3.54
CA THR A 137 -16.96 3.17 -3.67
C THR A 137 -18.33 2.95 -4.28
N VAL A 138 -19.34 3.69 -3.79
CA VAL A 138 -20.68 3.75 -4.38
C VAL A 138 -21.00 5.22 -4.59
N ASP A 139 -21.40 5.57 -5.79
CA ASP A 139 -21.67 6.97 -6.20
C ASP A 139 -20.49 7.94 -5.92
N GLY A 140 -19.26 7.40 -5.99
CA GLY A 140 -18.03 8.15 -5.71
C GLY A 140 -17.70 8.34 -4.23
N GLU A 141 -18.47 7.75 -3.32
CA GLU A 141 -18.24 7.79 -1.87
C GLU A 141 -17.69 6.45 -1.36
N LEU A 142 -16.70 6.51 -0.45
CA LEU A 142 -16.14 5.33 0.19
C LEU A 142 -17.21 4.66 1.09
N THR A 143 -17.36 3.33 0.95
CA THR A 143 -18.31 2.55 1.77
C THR A 143 -17.71 2.05 3.09
N GLY A 144 -16.40 2.16 3.27
CA GLY A 144 -15.67 1.52 4.37
C GLY A 144 -15.35 0.06 4.13
N ARG A 145 -15.67 -0.50 2.96
CA ARG A 145 -15.36 -1.88 2.56
C ARG A 145 -14.29 -1.88 1.47
N ILE A 146 -13.83 -3.08 1.11
CA ILE A 146 -12.91 -3.30 -0.01
C ILE A 146 -13.54 -4.21 -1.05
N ILE A 147 -13.09 -4.05 -2.29
CA ILE A 147 -13.37 -4.97 -3.39
C ILE A 147 -12.49 -6.20 -3.21
N LYS A 148 -13.09 -7.40 -3.25
CA LYS A 148 -12.38 -8.67 -3.08
C LYS A 148 -11.73 -9.13 -4.38
N PRO A 149 -10.56 -9.78 -4.31
CA PRO A 149 -9.79 -10.08 -3.11
C PRO A 149 -8.96 -8.89 -2.63
N ALA A 150 -8.59 -8.87 -1.34
CA ALA A 150 -7.52 -8.01 -0.85
C ALA A 150 -6.19 -8.41 -1.49
N ALA A 151 -5.28 -7.45 -1.71
CA ALA A 151 -3.97 -7.69 -2.31
C ALA A 151 -2.96 -8.28 -1.29
N LEU A 152 -3.35 -9.34 -0.57
CA LEU A 152 -2.57 -10.02 0.45
C LEU A 152 -2.52 -11.52 0.17
N GLY A 153 -1.36 -12.17 0.31
CA GLY A 153 -1.17 -13.60 0.13
C GLY A 153 -1.67 -14.08 -1.23
N GLU A 154 -2.55 -15.09 -1.25
CA GLU A 154 -3.14 -15.62 -2.48
C GLU A 154 -3.92 -14.57 -3.30
N GLY A 155 -4.53 -13.59 -2.62
CA GLY A 155 -5.21 -12.48 -3.28
C GLY A 155 -4.23 -11.62 -4.08
N LYS A 156 -3.06 -11.29 -3.52
CA LYS A 156 -1.98 -10.56 -4.22
C LYS A 156 -1.52 -11.35 -5.44
N LEU A 157 -1.26 -12.65 -5.28
CA LEU A 157 -0.83 -13.52 -6.37
C LEU A 157 -1.86 -13.57 -7.50
N LYS A 158 -3.15 -13.67 -7.17
CA LYS A 158 -4.24 -13.66 -8.15
C LYS A 158 -4.25 -12.34 -8.93
N LEU A 159 -4.24 -11.19 -8.24
CA LEU A 159 -4.26 -9.88 -8.87
C LEU A 159 -3.01 -9.64 -9.75
N VAL A 160 -1.83 -10.08 -9.31
CA VAL A 160 -0.60 -10.01 -10.12
C VAL A 160 -0.73 -10.84 -11.39
N ARG A 161 -1.26 -12.07 -11.33
CA ARG A 161 -1.47 -12.92 -12.50
C ARG A 161 -2.47 -12.31 -13.49
N GLU A 162 -3.57 -11.74 -13.00
CA GLU A 162 -4.56 -11.05 -13.81
C GLU A 162 -3.91 -9.86 -14.54
N TRP A 163 -3.17 -9.03 -13.80
CA TRP A 163 -2.44 -7.90 -14.39
C TRP A 163 -1.39 -8.36 -15.43
N MET A 164 -0.63 -9.42 -15.14
CA MET A 164 0.34 -10.01 -16.07
C MET A 164 -0.33 -10.44 -17.37
N HIS A 165 -1.45 -11.13 -17.28
CA HIS A 165 -2.22 -11.56 -18.45
C HIS A 165 -2.70 -10.38 -19.29
N GLU A 166 -3.22 -9.34 -18.66
CA GLU A 166 -3.68 -8.12 -19.34
C GLU A 166 -2.55 -7.34 -20.02
N ASN A 167 -1.33 -7.45 -19.47
CA ASN A 167 -0.14 -6.77 -19.98
C ASN A 167 0.81 -7.67 -20.81
N ASN A 168 0.31 -8.84 -21.27
CA ASN A 168 1.01 -9.80 -22.13
C ASN A 168 2.26 -10.44 -21.50
N PHE A 169 2.33 -10.55 -20.19
CA PHE A 169 3.30 -11.39 -19.49
C PHE A 169 2.71 -12.80 -19.34
N VAL A 170 3.26 -13.78 -20.06
CA VAL A 170 2.68 -15.13 -20.17
C VAL A 170 2.88 -15.95 -18.89
N ASN A 171 4.02 -15.78 -18.23
CA ASN A 171 4.40 -16.50 -17.02
C ASN A 171 5.39 -15.68 -16.18
N PHE A 172 5.85 -16.26 -15.07
CA PHE A 172 6.85 -15.61 -14.21
C PHE A 172 8.31 -15.81 -14.66
N ASP A 173 8.56 -16.39 -15.85
CA ASP A 173 9.92 -16.59 -16.33
C ASP A 173 10.65 -15.25 -16.53
N GLY A 174 11.78 -15.10 -15.86
CA GLY A 174 12.55 -13.86 -15.85
C GLY A 174 11.96 -12.73 -15.03
N THR A 175 10.89 -13.00 -14.24
CA THR A 175 10.35 -12.05 -13.27
C THR A 175 11.17 -12.03 -12.00
N THR A 176 11.45 -10.83 -11.48
CA THR A 176 12.07 -10.63 -10.17
C THR A 176 11.03 -10.07 -9.22
N PHE A 177 10.96 -10.57 -8.00
CA PHE A 177 10.10 -10.04 -6.95
C PHE A 177 10.93 -9.70 -5.71
N TYR A 178 10.91 -8.45 -5.32
CA TYR A 178 11.50 -7.94 -4.09
C TYR A 178 10.43 -7.83 -3.02
N SER A 179 10.60 -8.55 -1.91
CA SER A 179 9.67 -8.57 -0.78
C SER A 179 10.41 -8.93 0.49
N ASP A 180 9.97 -8.43 1.63
CA ASP A 180 10.41 -8.82 2.97
C ASP A 180 9.85 -10.17 3.42
N SER A 181 8.81 -10.66 2.74
CA SER A 181 8.08 -11.88 3.04
C SER A 181 8.10 -12.85 1.87
N ILE A 182 8.16 -14.15 2.20
CA ILE A 182 8.01 -15.26 1.24
C ILE A 182 6.56 -15.74 1.08
N HIS A 183 5.62 -15.10 1.75
CA HIS A 183 4.19 -15.48 1.78
C HIS A 183 3.34 -14.66 0.83
#